data_8d5c682625b76ab4d4b1e5516ab0c503
#
_entry.id   8d5c682625b76ab4d4b1e5516ab0c503
#
_cell.length_a   1.000
_cell.length_b   1.000
_cell.length_c   1.000
_cell.angle_alpha   90.00
_cell.angle_beta   90.00
_cell.angle_gamma   90.00
#
_symmetry.space_group_name_H-M   'P 1'
#
loop_
_entity.id
_entity.type
_entity.pdbx_description
1 polymer ?
#
loop_
_entity_poly.entity_id
_entity_poly.type
_entity_poly.pdbx_seq_one_letter_code
_entity_poly.pdbx_strand_id
1 'polypeptide(L)'
;MAKSKRKSKSKRKSAPVTVAGLKRAIEGRKASALAGLYADDAVLQVIDRDNPPSKPRQLQGKSDISSYFEDVCGRDMTHKVEAGVAVGNRLAFTQSCAYPDGTKVFCSAMVDLKGGKISRQVVVQAWDG
;
A
#
# COMPACT_ATOMS: atom_id res chain seq x y z
N MET A 1 -10.27 -36.38 10.61
CA MET A 1 -10.19 -35.75 10.56
C MET A 1 -9.95 -34.79 10.23
N ALA A 2 -9.90 -34.66 9.80
CA ALA A 2 -9.64 -33.84 9.42
C ALA A 2 -9.42 -32.95 9.73
N LYS A 3 -9.17 -32.68 9.95
CA LYS A 3 -8.86 -31.80 10.19
C LYS A 3 -7.96 -31.18 9.96
N SER A 4 -7.48 -31.31 9.82
CA SER A 4 -6.40 -30.87 9.67
C SER A 4 -6.23 -30.13 8.61
N LYS A 5 -6.66 -30.10 7.81
CA LYS A 5 -6.55 -29.42 6.79
C LYS A 5 -6.89 -28.18 6.88
N ARG A 6 -7.52 -27.92 7.40
CA ARG A 6 -7.91 -26.75 7.48
C ARG A 6 -6.95 -25.93 7.84
N LYS A 7 -6.18 -26.22 8.48
CA LYS A 7 -5.22 -25.50 8.86
C LYS A 7 -4.43 -25.20 7.83
N SER A 8 -4.33 -25.97 7.04
CA SER A 8 -3.46 -25.69 6.00
C SER A 8 -3.92 -24.55 5.32
N LYS A 9 -5.09 -24.23 5.35
CA LYS A 9 -5.50 -23.20 4.70
C LYS A 9 -5.01 -22.08 5.27
N SER A 10 -4.73 -22.10 6.43
CA SER A 10 -4.25 -20.92 6.98
C SER A 10 -2.98 -20.55 6.40
N LYS A 11 -2.26 -21.43 5.89
CA LYS A 11 -1.07 -21.12 5.29
C LYS A 11 -1.28 -20.47 4.07
N ARG A 12 -2.30 -20.73 3.46
CA ARG A 12 -2.53 -20.11 2.28
C ARG A 12 -2.71 -18.73 2.47
N LYS A 13 -3.08 -18.34 3.61
CA LYS A 13 -3.22 -17.01 3.85
C LYS A 13 -1.97 -16.33 3.76
N SER A 14 -0.89 -17.01 3.80
CA SER A 14 0.38 -16.32 3.71
C SER A 14 0.85 -16.16 2.30
N ALA A 15 -0.01 -16.27 1.32
CA ALA A 15 0.35 -15.92 -0.05
C ALA A 15 0.94 -14.50 -0.06
N PRO A 16 2.09 -14.29 -0.71
CA PRO A 16 2.74 -12.98 -0.68
C PRO A 16 1.94 -11.91 -1.39
N VAL A 17 2.09 -10.70 -0.93
CA VAL A 17 1.54 -9.54 -1.60
C VAL A 17 2.18 -9.42 -2.98
N THR A 18 1.39 -9.11 -3.99
CA THR A 18 1.86 -8.97 -5.36
C THR A 18 1.49 -7.60 -5.90
N VAL A 19 2.14 -7.21 -7.00
CA VAL A 19 1.78 -5.96 -7.68
C VAL A 19 0.32 -6.00 -8.12
N ALA A 20 -0.15 -7.14 -8.65
CA ALA A 20 -1.53 -7.27 -9.10
C ALA A 20 -2.51 -7.11 -7.93
N GLY A 21 -2.18 -7.68 -6.78
CA GLY A 21 -3.03 -7.54 -5.58
C GLY A 21 -3.06 -6.11 -5.06
N LEU A 22 -1.90 -5.44 -5.06
CA LEU A 22 -1.84 -4.03 -4.71
C LEU A 22 -2.68 -3.19 -5.66
N LYS A 23 -2.56 -3.42 -6.96
CA LYS A 23 -3.32 -2.69 -7.96
C LYS A 23 -4.82 -2.82 -7.70
N ARG A 24 -5.30 -4.03 -7.47
CA ARG A 24 -6.72 -4.25 -7.21
C ARG A 24 -7.18 -3.51 -5.95
N ALA A 25 -6.41 -3.55 -4.88
CA ALA A 25 -6.78 -2.91 -3.64
C ALA A 25 -6.74 -1.39 -3.75
N ILE A 26 -5.72 -0.85 -4.41
CA ILE A 26 -5.57 0.59 -4.59
C ILE A 26 -6.69 1.14 -5.48
N GLU A 27 -6.89 0.54 -6.64
CA GLU A 27 -7.88 1.02 -7.60
C GLU A 27 -9.30 0.80 -7.11
N GLY A 28 -9.50 -0.21 -6.28
CA GLY A 28 -10.79 -0.47 -5.68
C GLY A 28 -11.14 0.45 -4.53
N ARG A 29 -10.17 1.23 -4.04
CA ARG A 29 -10.36 2.20 -2.95
C ARG A 29 -10.97 1.55 -1.71
N LYS A 30 -10.46 0.37 -1.34
CA LYS A 30 -10.95 -0.33 -0.17
C LYS A 30 -9.90 -0.28 0.92
N ALA A 31 -10.11 0.57 1.91
CA ALA A 31 -9.14 0.79 2.97
C ALA A 31 -8.81 -0.49 3.73
N SER A 32 -9.81 -1.32 4.03
CA SER A 32 -9.58 -2.55 4.77
C SER A 32 -8.76 -3.55 3.96
N ALA A 33 -8.97 -3.61 2.64
CA ALA A 33 -8.20 -4.48 1.77
C ALA A 33 -6.75 -4.04 1.72
N LEU A 34 -6.51 -2.73 1.64
CA LEU A 34 -5.16 -2.18 1.65
C LEU A 34 -4.46 -2.45 2.98
N ALA A 35 -5.11 -2.12 4.09
CA ALA A 35 -4.53 -2.34 5.41
C ALA A 35 -4.20 -3.81 5.64
N GLY A 36 -5.01 -4.71 5.09
CA GLY A 36 -4.78 -6.15 5.22
C GLY A 36 -3.52 -6.66 4.56
N LEU A 37 -2.92 -5.87 3.66
CA LEU A 37 -1.67 -6.25 2.99
C LEU A 37 -0.44 -5.96 3.86
N TYR A 38 -0.60 -5.19 4.94
CA TYR A 38 0.51 -4.76 5.78
C TYR A 38 0.66 -5.64 7.01
N ALA A 39 1.89 -5.84 7.44
CA ALA A 39 2.17 -6.53 8.70
C ALA A 39 1.71 -5.66 9.86
N ASP A 40 1.47 -6.26 11.01
CA ASP A 40 0.97 -5.53 12.18
C ASP A 40 1.93 -4.43 12.64
N ASP A 41 3.23 -4.64 12.45
CA ASP A 41 4.26 -3.69 12.86
C ASP A 41 4.88 -2.95 11.67
N ALA A 42 4.17 -2.90 10.54
CA ALA A 42 4.69 -2.26 9.34
C ALA A 42 4.95 -0.77 9.53
N VAL A 43 5.88 -0.25 8.75
CA VAL A 43 6.19 1.18 8.74
C VAL A 43 5.97 1.71 7.33
N LEU A 44 5.17 2.76 7.21
CA LEU A 44 4.93 3.44 5.95
C LEU A 44 5.43 4.87 6.07
N GLN A 45 6.35 5.26 5.20
CA GLN A 45 6.83 6.64 5.14
C GLN A 45 6.29 7.32 3.91
N VAL A 46 5.77 8.52 4.07
CA VAL A 46 5.23 9.32 2.98
C VAL A 46 6.05 10.59 2.85
N ILE A 47 6.59 10.81 1.66
CA ILE A 47 7.29 12.03 1.30
C ILE A 47 6.43 12.77 0.30
N ASP A 48 6.04 13.98 0.62
CA ASP A 48 5.19 14.78 -0.27
C ASP A 48 5.52 16.26 -0.07
N ARG A 49 4.72 17.15 -0.63
CA ARG A 49 5.02 18.58 -0.57
C ARG A 49 4.99 19.15 0.85
N ASP A 50 4.29 18.49 1.78
CA ASP A 50 4.21 18.94 3.17
C ASP A 50 5.15 18.18 4.08
N ASN A 51 5.70 17.06 3.60
CA ASN A 51 6.56 16.19 4.38
C ASN A 51 7.83 15.90 3.58
N PRO A 52 8.86 16.74 3.74
CA PRO A 52 10.07 16.63 2.91
C PRO A 52 10.93 15.41 3.27
N PRO A 53 11.91 15.07 2.42
CA PRO A 53 12.77 13.90 2.67
C PRO A 53 13.49 13.92 4.01
N SER A 54 13.81 15.11 4.53
CA SER A 54 14.48 15.21 5.83
C SER A 54 13.52 14.96 6.99
N LYS A 55 12.22 15.01 6.76
CA LYS A 55 11.23 14.79 7.79
C LYS A 55 9.97 14.17 7.19
N PRO A 56 10.03 12.92 6.72
CA PRO A 56 8.87 12.29 6.11
C PRO A 56 7.78 12.05 7.14
N ARG A 57 6.55 11.95 6.67
CA ARG A 57 5.46 11.52 7.53
C ARG A 57 5.63 10.03 7.76
N GLN A 58 5.62 9.61 9.01
CA GLN A 58 5.79 8.21 9.34
C GLN A 58 4.55 7.65 10.00
N LEU A 59 4.06 6.55 9.45
CA LEU A 59 2.92 5.82 9.98
C LEU A 59 3.45 4.49 10.46
N GLN A 60 3.26 4.21 11.75
CA GLN A 60 3.82 3.01 12.33
C GLN A 60 2.73 2.12 12.88
N GLY A 61 2.71 0.89 12.42
CA GLY A 61 1.74 -0.10 12.85
C GLY A 61 0.46 -0.06 12.03
N LYS A 62 -0.26 -1.16 12.07
CA LYS A 62 -1.44 -1.33 11.23
C LYS A 62 -2.53 -0.31 11.57
N SER A 63 -2.65 0.10 12.81
CA SER A 63 -3.67 1.07 13.20
C SER A 63 -3.47 2.42 12.51
N ASP A 64 -2.23 2.94 12.53
CA ASP A 64 -1.92 4.20 11.87
C ASP A 64 -2.11 4.08 10.37
N ILE A 65 -1.67 2.96 9.79
CA ILE A 65 -1.77 2.73 8.35
C ILE A 65 -3.23 2.59 7.94
N SER A 66 -4.06 1.92 8.74
CA SER A 66 -5.49 1.79 8.46
C SER A 66 -6.16 3.16 8.45
N SER A 67 -5.86 4.01 9.42
CA SER A 67 -6.45 5.34 9.48
C SER A 67 -6.05 6.19 8.27
N TYR A 68 -4.80 6.06 7.85
CA TYR A 68 -4.31 6.76 6.66
C TYR A 68 -5.10 6.33 5.41
N PHE A 69 -5.29 5.03 5.22
CA PHE A 69 -6.02 4.56 4.04
C PHE A 69 -7.51 4.85 4.12
N GLU A 70 -8.09 4.88 5.33
CA GLU A 70 -9.48 5.31 5.48
C GLU A 70 -9.65 6.74 4.99
N ASP A 71 -8.70 7.60 5.32
CA ASP A 71 -8.73 8.98 4.83
C ASP A 71 -8.55 9.04 3.31
N VAL A 72 -7.51 8.38 2.79
CA VAL A 72 -7.21 8.44 1.36
C VAL A 72 -8.32 7.81 0.52
N CYS A 73 -8.80 6.64 0.91
CA CYS A 73 -9.85 5.95 0.15
C CYS A 73 -11.20 6.65 0.27
N GLY A 74 -11.38 7.45 1.33
CA GLY A 74 -12.60 8.22 1.49
C GLY A 74 -12.63 9.50 0.67
N ARG A 75 -11.48 9.89 0.08
CA ARG A 75 -11.44 11.08 -0.77
C ARG A 75 -12.04 10.77 -2.13
N ASP A 76 -12.64 11.77 -2.74
CA ASP A 76 -13.24 11.63 -4.05
C ASP A 76 -12.16 11.74 -5.12
N MET A 77 -11.33 10.72 -5.22
CA MET A 77 -10.24 10.68 -6.19
C MET A 77 -10.12 9.29 -6.78
N THR A 78 -9.49 9.21 -7.94
CA THR A 78 -9.25 7.94 -8.62
C THR A 78 -7.76 7.62 -8.57
N HIS A 79 -7.45 6.33 -8.62
CA HIS A 79 -6.08 5.84 -8.59
C HIS A 79 -5.89 4.83 -9.72
N LYS A 80 -4.71 4.87 -10.32
CA LYS A 80 -4.36 3.90 -11.35
C LYS A 80 -2.92 3.49 -11.18
N VAL A 81 -2.68 2.21 -10.93
CA VAL A 81 -1.33 1.65 -10.86
C VAL A 81 -0.87 1.39 -12.29
N GLU A 82 0.22 2.02 -12.69
CA GLU A 82 0.67 2.02 -14.08
C GLU A 82 1.85 1.11 -14.36
N ALA A 83 2.77 0.99 -13.45
CA ALA A 83 3.94 0.16 -13.63
C ALA A 83 4.31 -0.50 -12.33
N GLY A 84 4.81 -1.71 -12.40
CA GLY A 84 5.23 -2.39 -11.19
C GLY A 84 6.20 -3.51 -11.51
N VAL A 85 7.11 -3.76 -10.58
CA VAL A 85 8.09 -4.84 -10.68
C VAL A 85 8.20 -5.51 -9.33
N ALA A 86 8.61 -6.77 -9.34
CA ALA A 86 8.82 -7.52 -8.12
C ALA A 86 10.07 -8.38 -8.27
N VAL A 87 10.94 -8.35 -7.27
CA VAL A 87 12.12 -9.18 -7.22
C VAL A 87 12.29 -9.65 -5.79
N GLY A 88 12.23 -10.97 -5.58
CA GLY A 88 12.35 -11.51 -4.23
C GLY A 88 11.29 -10.94 -3.30
N ASN A 89 11.71 -10.38 -2.19
CA ASN A 89 10.80 -9.81 -1.20
C ASN A 89 10.65 -8.29 -1.38
N ARG A 90 10.82 -7.81 -2.59
CA ARG A 90 10.78 -6.38 -2.85
C ARG A 90 9.90 -6.07 -4.03
N LEU A 91 9.06 -5.05 -3.90
CA LEU A 91 8.19 -4.59 -4.96
C LEU A 91 8.42 -3.10 -5.17
N ALA A 92 8.18 -2.64 -6.39
CA ALA A 92 8.14 -1.21 -6.67
C ALA A 92 7.01 -0.94 -7.65
N PHE A 93 6.34 0.18 -7.50
CA PHE A 93 5.28 0.53 -8.44
C PHE A 93 5.07 2.03 -8.50
N THR A 94 4.44 2.48 -9.59
CA THR A 94 4.02 3.86 -9.73
C THR A 94 2.51 3.91 -9.87
N GLN A 95 1.92 5.02 -9.48
CA GLN A 95 0.49 5.22 -9.67
C GLN A 95 0.19 6.68 -9.97
N SER A 96 -0.84 6.87 -10.78
CA SER A 96 -1.38 8.19 -11.09
C SER A 96 -2.70 8.34 -10.38
N CYS A 97 -2.91 9.46 -9.73
CA CYS A 97 -4.13 9.76 -9.01
C CYS A 97 -4.70 11.08 -9.50
N ALA A 98 -6.02 11.21 -9.46
CA ALA A 98 -6.68 12.43 -9.91
C ALA A 98 -7.86 12.76 -9.02
N TYR A 99 -8.00 14.04 -8.70
CA TYR A 99 -9.17 14.59 -8.01
C TYR A 99 -10.18 15.10 -9.04
N PRO A 100 -11.46 15.26 -8.67
CA PRO A 100 -12.48 15.74 -9.60
C PRO A 100 -12.18 17.13 -10.19
N ASP A 101 -11.45 17.97 -9.48
CA ASP A 101 -11.10 19.31 -9.96
C ASP A 101 -9.94 19.30 -10.96
N GLY A 102 -9.42 18.14 -11.30
CA GLY A 102 -8.32 18.02 -12.24
C GLY A 102 -6.94 17.97 -11.63
N THR A 103 -6.82 18.18 -10.32
CA THR A 103 -5.53 18.08 -9.64
C THR A 103 -5.02 16.66 -9.73
N LYS A 104 -3.76 16.50 -10.13
CA LYS A 104 -3.14 15.19 -10.27
C LYS A 104 -2.01 14.99 -9.29
N VAL A 105 -1.84 13.73 -8.89
CA VAL A 105 -0.75 13.31 -8.01
C VAL A 105 -0.10 12.09 -8.63
N PHE A 106 1.22 12.09 -8.70
CA PHE A 106 1.96 10.94 -9.18
C PHE A 106 2.74 10.38 -8.01
N CYS A 107 2.66 9.07 -7.79
CA CYS A 107 3.32 8.41 -6.67
C CYS A 107 4.25 7.32 -7.16
N SER A 108 5.39 7.19 -6.47
CA SER A 108 6.32 6.10 -6.68
C SER A 108 6.59 5.45 -5.34
N ALA A 109 6.51 4.14 -5.26
CA ALA A 109 6.64 3.42 -4.00
C ALA A 109 7.64 2.29 -4.10
N MET A 110 8.39 2.11 -3.01
CA MET A 110 9.28 0.97 -2.83
C MET A 110 8.79 0.20 -1.61
N VAL A 111 8.59 -1.10 -1.76
CA VAL A 111 7.93 -1.94 -0.76
C VAL A 111 8.83 -3.12 -0.39
N ASP A 112 9.01 -3.37 0.89
CA ASP A 112 9.70 -4.56 1.37
C ASP A 112 8.70 -5.49 2.03
N LEU A 113 8.78 -6.77 1.70
CA LEU A 113 7.90 -7.79 2.28
C LEU A 113 8.64 -8.61 3.32
N LYS A 114 7.91 -9.06 4.33
CA LYS A 114 8.42 -10.00 5.31
C LYS A 114 7.28 -10.95 5.62
N GLY A 115 7.51 -12.24 5.44
CA GLY A 115 6.45 -13.21 5.64
C GLY A 115 5.26 -13.02 4.71
N GLY A 116 5.51 -12.47 3.52
CA GLY A 116 4.46 -12.23 2.53
C GLY A 116 3.64 -10.98 2.76
N LYS A 117 3.89 -10.22 3.83
CA LYS A 117 3.18 -8.98 4.12
C LYS A 117 4.12 -7.80 3.96
N ILE A 118 3.55 -6.61 3.74
CA ILE A 118 4.36 -5.41 3.65
C ILE A 118 4.88 -5.06 5.04
N SER A 119 6.20 -5.02 5.19
CA SER A 119 6.84 -4.66 6.45
C SER A 119 7.32 -3.22 6.43
N ARG A 120 7.66 -2.70 5.26
CA ARG A 120 8.15 -1.34 5.13
C ARG A 120 7.82 -0.83 3.74
N GLN A 121 7.42 0.41 3.67
CA GLN A 121 7.14 1.06 2.38
C GLN A 121 7.54 2.53 2.46
N VAL A 122 8.15 3.01 1.40
CA VAL A 122 8.40 4.45 1.23
C VAL A 122 7.67 4.87 -0.03
N VAL A 123 6.84 5.88 0.06
CA VAL A 123 6.12 6.43 -1.08
C VAL A 123 6.47 7.90 -1.23
N VAL A 124 6.77 8.30 -2.46
CA VAL A 124 7.04 9.69 -2.82
C VAL A 124 5.90 10.17 -3.69
N GLN A 125 5.34 11.32 -3.35
CA GLN A 125 4.20 11.89 -4.07
C GLN A 125 4.60 13.21 -4.69
N ALA A 126 4.31 13.36 -5.98
CA ALA A 126 4.48 14.62 -6.69
C ALA A 126 3.09 15.16 -7.02
N TRP A 127 2.80 16.35 -6.56
CA TRP A 127 1.50 16.99 -6.71
C TRP A 127 1.54 18.10 -7.73
N ASP A 128 0.44 18.30 -8.46
CA ASP A 128 0.27 19.49 -9.28
C ASP A 128 0.37 20.72 -8.37
N GLY A 129 1.05 21.70 -8.84
CA GLY A 129 1.41 22.91 -8.16
C GLY A 129 0.41 23.67 -7.33
#